data_745177898f7f2268ad5036d74875420e
#
_entry.id   745177898f7f2268ad5036d74875420e
#
_cell.length_a   1.000
_cell.length_b   1.000
_cell.length_c   1.000
_cell.angle_alpha   90.00
_cell.angle_beta   90.00
_cell.angle_gamma   90.00
#
_symmetry.space_group_name_H-M   'P 1'
#
loop_
_entity.id
_entity.type
_entity.pdbx_description
1 polymer ?
#
loop_
_entity_poly.entity_id
_entity_poly.type
_entity_poly.pdbx_seq_one_letter_code
_entity_poly.pdbx_strand_id
1 'polypeptide(L)'
;METAGIVGVSGAEPSLGQLLNQAGIQPQVVQGSLEGVQVRGLCADSRQVQAGDLFLGMPGSRVDGGEFVREALTRGAVAALIAQEAWEKVSGEAGGGSQPILVLPRSGINRALAQVAAAFYGFPARQLTLVGVTGTNGKTTTTHLIEHLLQAAGRPTALLGTLYNRWPGHCEVAPHTTLFPLELQRSLRQAKEAGAEVAVMEVSSHALAQDRAWGCSFAAAVWTNLTQDHLDFHGSMENYWQAKATLFQPEYLQGRAVVNADDEGGRRLLETIPASLEPWAYSLQPLEGIPALWPGDVQVHPNGLQATLHTPLGTLAVAAPLVGSFNLANLLAAVGVALHLGIPLELIQAALPHFPGVPGRMERVTLPGQDITVIVDYAHTPDGL
;
A
#
# COMPACT_ATOMS: atom_id res chain seq x y z
N MET A 1 -6.57 4.81 26.84
CA MET A 1 -6.69 4.21 25.49
C MET A 1 -8.16 4.23 25.15
N GLU A 2 -8.62 5.32 24.57
CA GLU A 2 -10.00 5.42 24.08
C GLU A 2 -10.09 4.62 22.79
N THR A 3 -11.00 3.66 22.79
CA THR A 3 -11.40 2.93 21.60
C THR A 3 -12.01 3.94 20.64
N ALA A 4 -11.30 4.22 19.53
CA ALA A 4 -11.84 5.03 18.44
C ALA A 4 -13.15 4.38 17.97
N GLY A 5 -14.26 5.04 18.30
CA GLY A 5 -15.60 4.62 17.91
C GLY A 5 -15.68 4.49 16.38
N ILE A 6 -16.36 3.45 15.95
CA ILE A 6 -16.68 3.17 14.57
C ILE A 6 -17.41 4.41 14.02
N VAL A 7 -16.76 5.15 13.13
CA VAL A 7 -17.44 6.19 12.33
C VAL A 7 -18.32 5.43 11.34
N GLY A 8 -19.61 5.35 11.63
CA GLY A 8 -20.61 4.82 10.73
C GLY A 8 -20.56 5.59 9.41
N VAL A 9 -20.67 4.88 8.30
CA VAL A 9 -20.79 5.49 6.98
C VAL A 9 -21.96 6.48 7.02
N SER A 10 -21.69 7.74 6.70
CA SER A 10 -22.71 8.79 6.56
C SER A 10 -23.57 8.46 5.33
N GLY A 11 -24.61 7.62 5.51
CA GLY A 11 -25.52 7.14 4.49
C GLY A 11 -26.37 6.00 5.05
N ALA A 12 -27.46 5.63 4.39
CA ALA A 12 -28.29 4.51 4.78
C ALA A 12 -27.45 3.21 4.83
N GLU A 13 -27.61 2.43 5.90
CA GLU A 13 -26.98 1.13 6.07
C GLU A 13 -27.28 0.25 4.85
N PRO A 14 -26.28 -0.26 4.09
CA PRO A 14 -26.55 -1.05 2.92
C PRO A 14 -27.15 -2.41 3.32
N SER A 15 -28.11 -2.92 2.56
CA SER A 15 -28.49 -4.32 2.71
C SER A 15 -27.33 -5.21 2.25
N LEU A 16 -27.23 -6.41 2.86
CA LEU A 16 -26.19 -7.38 2.49
C LEU A 16 -26.21 -7.69 0.99
N GLY A 17 -27.41 -7.87 0.41
CA GLY A 17 -27.55 -8.11 -1.03
C GLY A 17 -27.05 -6.94 -1.90
N GLN A 18 -27.34 -5.69 -1.49
CA GLN A 18 -26.82 -4.50 -2.18
C GLN A 18 -25.29 -4.43 -2.10
N LEU A 19 -24.72 -4.69 -0.91
CA LEU A 19 -23.28 -4.69 -0.70
C LEU A 19 -22.56 -5.73 -1.57
N LEU A 20 -23.06 -6.96 -1.62
CA LEU A 20 -22.52 -8.03 -2.47
C LEU A 20 -22.60 -7.68 -3.97
N ASN A 21 -23.73 -7.11 -4.39
CA ASN A 21 -23.89 -6.66 -5.79
C ASN A 21 -22.91 -5.52 -6.15
N GLN A 22 -22.76 -4.52 -5.28
CA GLN A 22 -21.78 -3.44 -5.47
C GLN A 22 -20.33 -3.96 -5.49
N ALA A 23 -20.03 -4.95 -4.65
CA ALA A 23 -18.74 -5.64 -4.65
C ALA A 23 -18.53 -6.53 -5.89
N GLY A 24 -19.56 -6.80 -6.67
CA GLY A 24 -19.48 -7.65 -7.86
C GLY A 24 -19.22 -9.13 -7.53
N ILE A 25 -19.64 -9.61 -6.35
CA ILE A 25 -19.40 -10.98 -5.91
C ILE A 25 -20.71 -11.76 -5.76
N GLN A 26 -20.64 -13.05 -6.04
CA GLN A 26 -21.78 -13.98 -5.95
C GLN A 26 -21.38 -15.21 -5.11
N PRO A 27 -21.36 -15.08 -3.77
CA PRO A 27 -21.02 -16.20 -2.91
C PRO A 27 -22.18 -17.21 -2.82
N GLN A 28 -21.85 -18.45 -2.51
CA GLN A 28 -22.85 -19.44 -2.17
C GLN A 28 -23.38 -19.17 -0.75
N VAL A 29 -24.70 -19.19 -0.58
CA VAL A 29 -25.33 -19.13 0.75
C VAL A 29 -25.45 -20.56 1.27
N VAL A 30 -24.76 -20.89 2.35
CA VAL A 30 -24.76 -22.23 2.96
C VAL A 30 -25.64 -22.32 4.21
N GLN A 31 -26.01 -21.14 4.76
CA GLN A 31 -26.92 -21.01 5.90
C GLN A 31 -27.70 -19.70 5.81
N GLY A 32 -28.93 -19.65 6.29
CA GLY A 32 -29.74 -18.43 6.43
C GLY A 32 -30.25 -17.83 5.11
N SER A 33 -30.71 -16.58 5.18
CA SER A 33 -31.22 -15.81 4.03
C SER A 33 -30.57 -14.40 4.03
N LEU A 34 -30.37 -13.82 2.84
CA LEU A 34 -29.88 -12.44 2.68
C LEU A 34 -30.98 -11.40 2.90
N GLU A 35 -32.23 -11.82 2.84
CA GLU A 35 -33.40 -10.93 2.86
C GLU A 35 -33.51 -10.18 4.20
N GLY A 36 -33.59 -8.84 4.14
CA GLY A 36 -33.75 -7.99 5.31
C GLY A 36 -32.49 -7.77 6.13
N VAL A 37 -31.33 -8.35 5.74
CA VAL A 37 -30.07 -8.18 6.49
C VAL A 37 -29.46 -6.83 6.14
N GLN A 38 -29.30 -5.96 7.16
CA GLN A 38 -28.60 -4.66 7.07
C GLN A 38 -27.21 -4.80 7.66
N VAL A 39 -26.21 -4.22 7.01
CA VAL A 39 -24.80 -4.26 7.44
C VAL A 39 -24.39 -2.88 7.98
N ARG A 40 -24.04 -2.81 9.27
CA ARG A 40 -23.65 -1.58 9.97
C ARG A 40 -22.14 -1.37 10.00
N GLY A 41 -21.39 -2.46 9.98
CA GLY A 41 -19.94 -2.47 10.06
C GLY A 41 -19.34 -3.71 9.41
N LEU A 42 -18.02 -3.70 9.29
CA LEU A 42 -17.24 -4.86 8.88
C LEU A 42 -16.24 -5.21 9.98
N CYS A 43 -16.06 -6.49 10.25
CA CYS A 43 -15.10 -6.96 11.23
C CYS A 43 -14.38 -8.22 10.73
N ALA A 44 -13.05 -8.27 10.89
CA ALA A 44 -12.22 -9.43 10.54
C ALA A 44 -11.67 -10.19 11.77
N ASP A 45 -11.86 -9.67 12.99
CA ASP A 45 -11.49 -10.31 14.25
C ASP A 45 -12.75 -10.71 15.03
N SER A 46 -13.01 -12.02 15.16
CA SER A 46 -14.20 -12.54 15.85
C SER A 46 -14.38 -11.99 17.26
N ARG A 47 -13.29 -11.63 17.93
CA ARG A 47 -13.27 -11.09 19.31
C ARG A 47 -13.72 -9.62 19.40
N GLN A 48 -13.68 -8.89 18.29
CA GLN A 48 -14.02 -7.46 18.19
C GLN A 48 -15.35 -7.19 17.50
N VAL A 49 -16.07 -8.24 17.11
CA VAL A 49 -17.36 -8.14 16.43
C VAL A 49 -18.35 -7.35 17.28
N GLN A 50 -19.05 -6.44 16.63
CA GLN A 50 -20.17 -5.67 17.19
C GLN A 50 -21.48 -6.07 16.53
N ALA A 51 -22.59 -5.77 17.20
CA ALA A 51 -23.92 -6.05 16.67
C ALA A 51 -24.18 -5.27 15.36
N GLY A 52 -24.51 -5.99 14.30
CA GLY A 52 -24.70 -5.40 12.97
C GLY A 52 -23.51 -5.57 12.03
N ASP A 53 -22.39 -6.10 12.48
CA ASP A 53 -21.23 -6.33 11.62
C ASP A 53 -21.43 -7.49 10.65
N LEU A 54 -20.90 -7.35 9.43
CA LEU A 54 -20.58 -8.48 8.55
C LEU A 54 -19.18 -8.98 8.93
N PHE A 55 -19.11 -10.23 9.37
CA PHE A 55 -17.82 -10.88 9.66
C PHE A 55 -17.11 -11.32 8.39
N LEU A 56 -15.86 -10.90 8.23
CA LEU A 56 -15.00 -11.24 7.09
C LEU A 56 -13.91 -12.21 7.56
N GLY A 57 -14.11 -13.51 7.31
CA GLY A 57 -13.18 -14.56 7.72
C GLY A 57 -11.94 -14.61 6.81
N MET A 58 -10.90 -13.86 7.16
CA MET A 58 -9.68 -13.78 6.37
C MET A 58 -8.81 -15.03 6.54
N PRO A 59 -8.39 -15.69 5.44
CA PRO A 59 -7.44 -16.79 5.52
C PRO A 59 -6.10 -16.34 6.10
N GLY A 60 -5.69 -16.92 7.21
CA GLY A 60 -4.39 -16.72 7.81
C GLY A 60 -3.38 -17.80 7.41
N SER A 61 -2.10 -17.59 7.73
CA SER A 61 -1.02 -18.54 7.47
C SER A 61 -1.02 -19.76 8.41
N ARG A 62 -1.54 -19.62 9.63
CA ARG A 62 -1.59 -20.68 10.65
C ARG A 62 -3.01 -21.19 10.88
N VAL A 63 -3.96 -20.28 10.93
CA VAL A 63 -5.38 -20.57 11.19
C VAL A 63 -6.19 -19.75 10.20
N ASP A 64 -7.24 -20.34 9.64
CA ASP A 64 -8.18 -19.63 8.79
C ASP A 64 -9.17 -18.86 9.66
N GLY A 65 -9.23 -17.53 9.47
CA GLY A 65 -10.15 -16.68 10.22
C GLY A 65 -11.62 -17.07 10.07
N GLY A 66 -11.98 -17.72 8.97
CA GLY A 66 -13.33 -18.26 8.74
C GLY A 66 -13.73 -19.35 9.74
N GLU A 67 -12.77 -20.04 10.37
CA GLU A 67 -13.04 -21.04 11.40
C GLU A 67 -13.69 -20.45 12.66
N PHE A 68 -13.57 -19.13 12.87
CA PHE A 68 -14.17 -18.40 14.00
C PHE A 68 -15.59 -17.87 13.70
N VAL A 69 -16.21 -18.30 12.60
CA VAL A 69 -17.53 -17.82 12.17
C VAL A 69 -18.60 -17.99 13.26
N ARG A 70 -18.62 -19.11 13.99
CA ARG A 70 -19.61 -19.35 15.06
C ARG A 70 -19.48 -18.36 16.21
N GLU A 71 -18.25 -18.07 16.62
CA GLU A 71 -17.97 -17.04 17.63
C GLU A 71 -18.42 -15.67 17.17
N ALA A 72 -18.11 -15.29 15.93
CA ALA A 72 -18.50 -14.00 15.37
C ALA A 72 -20.03 -13.82 15.34
N LEU A 73 -20.79 -14.84 14.89
CA LEU A 73 -22.25 -14.80 14.87
C LEU A 73 -22.83 -14.74 16.30
N THR A 74 -22.26 -15.46 17.25
CA THR A 74 -22.69 -15.43 18.66
C THR A 74 -22.47 -14.04 19.28
N ARG A 75 -21.43 -13.31 18.85
CA ARG A 75 -21.12 -11.95 19.31
C ARG A 75 -21.98 -10.87 18.63
N GLY A 76 -22.78 -11.20 17.64
CA GLY A 76 -23.75 -10.29 17.03
C GLY A 76 -23.44 -9.92 15.58
N ALA A 77 -22.54 -10.64 14.90
CA ALA A 77 -22.43 -10.51 13.45
C ALA A 77 -23.76 -10.88 12.80
N VAL A 78 -24.23 -10.05 11.88
CA VAL A 78 -25.50 -10.26 11.17
C VAL A 78 -25.36 -11.24 10.00
N ALA A 79 -24.13 -11.42 9.53
CA ALA A 79 -23.76 -12.36 8.47
C ALA A 79 -22.25 -12.63 8.54
N ALA A 80 -21.81 -13.64 7.79
CA ALA A 80 -20.40 -13.94 7.62
C ALA A 80 -20.06 -14.26 6.15
N LEU A 81 -18.87 -13.84 5.70
CA LEU A 81 -18.28 -14.23 4.41
C LEU A 81 -16.94 -14.89 4.69
N ILE A 82 -16.80 -16.16 4.33
CA ILE A 82 -15.65 -17.00 4.68
C ILE A 82 -15.23 -17.90 3.51
N ALA A 83 -14.05 -18.53 3.62
CA ALA A 83 -13.65 -19.55 2.68
C ALA A 83 -14.52 -20.82 2.83
N GLN A 84 -14.82 -21.49 1.72
CA GLN A 84 -15.57 -22.74 1.73
C GLN A 84 -14.87 -23.81 2.58
N GLU A 85 -13.56 -23.91 2.45
CA GLU A 85 -12.72 -24.86 3.19
C GLU A 85 -12.74 -24.61 4.72
N ALA A 86 -12.91 -23.35 5.15
CA ALA A 86 -13.12 -23.03 6.56
C ALA A 86 -14.52 -23.48 7.03
N TRP A 87 -15.54 -23.26 6.20
CA TRP A 87 -16.89 -23.75 6.50
C TRP A 87 -16.97 -25.26 6.64
N GLU A 88 -16.33 -26.02 5.75
CA GLU A 88 -16.31 -27.48 5.77
C GLU A 88 -15.75 -28.04 7.10
N LYS A 89 -14.81 -27.35 7.71
CA LYS A 89 -14.25 -27.73 9.01
C LYS A 89 -15.21 -27.54 10.19
N VAL A 90 -16.04 -26.49 10.15
CA VAL A 90 -16.88 -26.09 11.28
C VAL A 90 -18.37 -26.35 11.08
N SER A 91 -18.81 -26.80 9.91
CA SER A 91 -20.21 -27.03 9.57
C SER A 91 -20.87 -28.16 10.38
N GLY A 92 -20.10 -29.15 10.82
CA GLY A 92 -20.53 -30.26 11.65
C GLY A 92 -20.79 -29.93 13.12
N GLU A 93 -20.39 -28.76 13.59
CA GLU A 93 -20.61 -28.31 14.95
C GLU A 93 -22.07 -27.89 15.16
N ALA A 94 -22.72 -28.34 16.23
CA ALA A 94 -24.10 -27.99 16.55
C ALA A 94 -24.23 -26.48 16.85
N GLY A 95 -24.92 -25.74 16.01
CA GLY A 95 -25.16 -24.32 16.17
C GLY A 95 -26.16 -23.82 15.13
N GLY A 96 -27.47 -23.90 15.46
CA GLY A 96 -28.57 -23.47 14.60
C GLY A 96 -28.82 -21.96 14.67
N GLY A 97 -27.96 -21.15 14.06
CA GLY A 97 -28.21 -19.74 13.84
C GLY A 97 -29.05 -19.54 12.55
N SER A 98 -29.85 -18.46 12.50
CA SER A 98 -30.58 -18.05 11.30
C SER A 98 -29.78 -17.08 10.42
N GLN A 99 -28.65 -16.58 10.93
CA GLN A 99 -27.83 -15.59 10.22
C GLN A 99 -27.18 -16.22 8.98
N PRO A 100 -27.10 -15.47 7.87
CA PRO A 100 -26.50 -15.98 6.63
C PRO A 100 -25.00 -16.19 6.77
N ILE A 101 -24.55 -17.36 6.32
CA ILE A 101 -23.17 -17.70 6.09
C ILE A 101 -22.96 -17.85 4.59
N LEU A 102 -22.01 -17.10 4.08
CA LEU A 102 -21.65 -16.98 2.68
C LEU A 102 -20.28 -17.58 2.48
N VAL A 103 -20.11 -18.39 1.45
CA VAL A 103 -18.83 -19.03 1.16
C VAL A 103 -18.37 -18.76 -0.27
N LEU A 104 -17.06 -18.68 -0.43
CA LEU A 104 -16.37 -18.65 -1.71
C LEU A 104 -15.17 -19.61 -1.66
N PRO A 105 -14.73 -20.14 -2.82
CA PRO A 105 -13.49 -20.91 -2.87
C PRO A 105 -12.30 -20.11 -2.30
N ARG A 106 -11.38 -20.78 -1.62
CA ARG A 106 -10.19 -20.16 -1.02
C ARG A 106 -9.37 -19.32 -2.01
N SER A 107 -9.30 -19.74 -3.27
CA SER A 107 -8.59 -19.02 -4.34
C SER A 107 -9.15 -17.64 -4.66
N GLY A 108 -10.43 -17.36 -4.31
CA GLY A 108 -11.09 -16.09 -4.61
C GLY A 108 -11.43 -15.25 -3.38
N ILE A 109 -11.34 -15.82 -2.18
CA ILE A 109 -11.86 -15.19 -0.97
C ILE A 109 -11.15 -13.85 -0.64
N ASN A 110 -9.82 -13.77 -0.75
CA ASN A 110 -9.07 -12.54 -0.44
C ASN A 110 -9.53 -11.36 -1.29
N ARG A 111 -9.69 -11.57 -2.60
CA ARG A 111 -10.22 -10.55 -3.52
C ARG A 111 -11.64 -10.15 -3.18
N ALA A 112 -12.48 -11.14 -2.87
CA ALA A 112 -13.87 -10.88 -2.49
C ALA A 112 -13.96 -10.05 -1.20
N LEU A 113 -13.17 -10.38 -0.18
CA LEU A 113 -13.11 -9.61 1.08
C LEU A 113 -12.64 -8.17 0.83
N ALA A 114 -11.62 -7.98 -0.02
CA ALA A 114 -11.15 -6.66 -0.41
C ALA A 114 -12.22 -5.86 -1.18
N GLN A 115 -12.96 -6.50 -2.08
CA GLN A 115 -14.05 -5.86 -2.83
C GLN A 115 -15.24 -5.49 -1.93
N VAL A 116 -15.60 -6.34 -0.98
CA VAL A 116 -16.65 -6.04 0.01
C VAL A 116 -16.23 -4.85 0.88
N ALA A 117 -14.98 -4.83 1.35
CA ALA A 117 -14.47 -3.69 2.11
C ALA A 117 -14.48 -2.39 1.27
N ALA A 118 -14.02 -2.45 0.02
CA ALA A 118 -14.05 -1.30 -0.88
C ALA A 118 -15.48 -0.79 -1.12
N ALA A 119 -16.43 -1.68 -1.38
CA ALA A 119 -17.82 -1.33 -1.60
C ALA A 119 -18.46 -0.71 -0.35
N PHE A 120 -18.24 -1.30 0.82
CA PHE A 120 -18.78 -0.81 2.09
C PHE A 120 -18.31 0.62 2.40
N TYR A 121 -17.04 0.92 2.16
CA TYR A 121 -16.48 2.26 2.34
C TYR A 121 -16.68 3.20 1.13
N GLY A 122 -17.46 2.79 0.11
CA GLY A 122 -17.81 3.64 -1.04
C GLY A 122 -16.67 3.81 -2.04
N PHE A 123 -15.80 2.80 -2.21
CA PHE A 123 -14.68 2.77 -3.15
C PHE A 123 -13.72 3.96 -3.01
N PRO A 124 -13.16 4.22 -1.83
CA PRO A 124 -12.33 5.40 -1.57
C PRO A 124 -11.08 5.44 -2.46
N ALA A 125 -10.53 4.28 -2.84
CA ALA A 125 -9.40 4.18 -3.76
C ALA A 125 -9.67 4.75 -5.16
N ARG A 126 -10.93 4.88 -5.57
CA ARG A 126 -11.32 5.51 -6.85
C ARG A 126 -11.50 7.02 -6.74
N GLN A 127 -11.46 7.56 -5.52
CA GLN A 127 -11.69 8.97 -5.21
C GLN A 127 -10.40 9.70 -4.81
N LEU A 128 -9.29 8.97 -4.74
CA LEU A 128 -7.93 9.44 -4.43
C LEU A 128 -6.99 9.14 -5.58
N THR A 129 -6.00 9.96 -5.79
CA THR A 129 -4.85 9.61 -6.65
C THR A 129 -3.93 8.68 -5.86
N LEU A 130 -3.88 7.40 -6.22
CA LEU A 130 -3.04 6.42 -5.51
C LEU A 130 -1.64 6.31 -6.12
N VAL A 131 -0.63 6.26 -5.26
CA VAL A 131 0.76 5.96 -5.61
C VAL A 131 1.22 4.75 -4.81
N GLY A 132 1.68 3.70 -5.48
CA GLY A 132 2.19 2.49 -4.86
C GLY A 132 3.70 2.36 -5.01
N VAL A 133 4.42 2.04 -3.95
CA VAL A 133 5.86 1.81 -3.98
C VAL A 133 6.15 0.38 -3.51
N THR A 134 6.77 -0.42 -4.39
CA THR A 134 7.22 -1.78 -4.08
C THR A 134 8.72 -1.95 -4.31
N GLY A 135 9.28 -3.00 -3.74
CA GLY A 135 10.68 -3.40 -3.81
C GLY A 135 11.13 -4.04 -2.50
N THR A 136 12.36 -4.52 -2.42
CA THR A 136 12.93 -5.05 -1.17
C THR A 136 13.27 -3.89 -0.24
N ASN A 137 14.11 -2.98 -0.67
CA ASN A 137 14.59 -1.81 0.06
C ASN A 137 14.08 -0.49 -0.57
N GLY A 138 14.16 0.62 0.16
CA GLY A 138 13.86 1.96 -0.36
C GLY A 138 12.40 2.40 -0.33
N LYS A 139 11.42 1.51 -0.10
CA LYS A 139 9.99 1.84 -0.09
C LYS A 139 9.66 3.03 0.81
N THR A 140 10.05 2.95 2.08
CA THR A 140 9.75 3.96 3.10
C THR A 140 10.35 5.33 2.73
N THR A 141 11.62 5.36 2.33
CA THR A 141 12.27 6.63 1.95
C THR A 141 11.60 7.23 0.71
N THR A 142 11.30 6.41 -0.29
CA THR A 142 10.66 6.87 -1.52
C THR A 142 9.25 7.41 -1.25
N THR A 143 8.43 6.72 -0.43
CA THR A 143 7.07 7.19 -0.10
C THR A 143 7.09 8.50 0.68
N HIS A 144 8.03 8.69 1.62
CA HIS A 144 8.19 9.94 2.37
C HIS A 144 8.67 11.09 1.48
N LEU A 145 9.59 10.83 0.53
CA LEU A 145 10.01 11.83 -0.46
C LEU A 145 8.85 12.26 -1.35
N ILE A 146 8.05 11.31 -1.86
CA ILE A 146 6.86 11.61 -2.68
C ILE A 146 5.87 12.44 -1.87
N GLU A 147 5.55 12.05 -0.65
CA GLU A 147 4.66 12.81 0.23
C GLU A 147 5.16 14.23 0.45
N HIS A 148 6.46 14.40 0.75
CA HIS A 148 7.07 15.71 0.96
C HIS A 148 6.93 16.63 -0.27
N LEU A 149 7.20 16.10 -1.47
CA LEU A 149 7.08 16.85 -2.72
C LEU A 149 5.62 17.24 -3.01
N LEU A 150 4.67 16.34 -2.77
CA LEU A 150 3.25 16.61 -2.96
C LEU A 150 2.73 17.66 -1.97
N GLN A 151 3.11 17.55 -0.69
CA GLN A 151 2.74 18.53 0.33
C GLN A 151 3.31 19.90 0.03
N ALA A 152 4.58 20.00 -0.40
CA ALA A 152 5.21 21.24 -0.83
C ALA A 152 4.49 21.89 -2.03
N ALA A 153 3.87 21.08 -2.89
CA ALA A 153 3.03 21.54 -3.99
C ALA A 153 1.57 21.85 -3.58
N GLY A 154 1.27 21.86 -2.28
CA GLY A 154 -0.05 22.18 -1.76
C GLY A 154 -1.09 21.05 -1.99
N ARG A 155 -0.67 19.83 -2.24
CA ARG A 155 -1.56 18.67 -2.41
C ARG A 155 -1.66 17.87 -1.10
N PRO A 156 -2.80 17.91 -0.39
CA PRO A 156 -2.98 17.16 0.83
C PRO A 156 -2.82 15.66 0.58
N THR A 157 -1.88 15.04 1.29
CA THR A 157 -1.44 13.67 1.01
C THR A 157 -1.61 12.79 2.24
N ALA A 158 -2.14 11.58 2.03
CA ALA A 158 -2.08 10.48 2.97
C ALA A 158 -0.83 9.63 2.71
N LEU A 159 -0.18 9.16 3.77
CA LEU A 159 0.92 8.21 3.73
C LEU A 159 0.53 6.96 4.51
N LEU A 160 0.59 5.79 3.86
CA LEU A 160 0.35 4.49 4.48
C LEU A 160 1.60 3.62 4.30
N GLY A 161 2.31 3.29 5.39
CA GLY A 161 3.58 2.60 5.26
C GLY A 161 4.07 1.93 6.53
N THR A 162 5.35 1.62 6.57
CA THR A 162 5.98 0.85 7.65
C THR A 162 6.01 1.59 8.98
N LEU A 163 6.23 2.91 8.95
CA LEU A 163 6.40 3.69 10.17
C LEU A 163 5.07 4.25 10.68
N TYR A 164 4.33 4.86 9.79
CA TYR A 164 3.10 5.57 10.13
C TYR A 164 2.03 5.36 9.07
N ASN A 165 0.76 5.43 9.55
CA ASN A 165 -0.39 5.76 8.72
C ASN A 165 -0.80 7.18 9.11
N ARG A 166 -0.74 8.13 8.16
CA ARG A 166 -1.05 9.53 8.43
C ARG A 166 -1.75 10.21 7.26
N TRP A 167 -2.61 11.16 7.58
CA TRP A 167 -3.31 12.04 6.65
C TRP A 167 -3.68 13.34 7.37
N PRO A 168 -4.25 14.37 6.72
CA PRO A 168 -4.56 15.62 7.39
C PRO A 168 -5.32 15.41 8.70
N GLY A 169 -4.73 15.89 9.81
CA GLY A 169 -5.32 15.77 11.16
C GLY A 169 -5.15 14.39 11.85
N HIS A 170 -4.50 13.42 11.22
CA HIS A 170 -4.31 12.08 11.79
C HIS A 170 -2.89 11.56 11.61
N CYS A 171 -2.35 10.92 12.65
CA CYS A 171 -1.09 10.16 12.59
C CYS A 171 -1.09 9.05 13.63
N GLU A 172 -0.84 7.83 13.19
CA GLU A 172 -0.70 6.65 14.07
C GLU A 172 0.50 5.81 13.66
N VAL A 173 1.05 5.03 14.58
CA VAL A 173 2.09 4.03 14.27
C VAL A 173 1.45 2.92 13.45
N ALA A 174 2.07 2.59 12.33
CA ALA A 174 1.55 1.58 11.43
C ALA A 174 1.70 0.17 12.01
N PRO A 175 0.63 -0.65 12.06
CA PRO A 175 0.71 -2.02 12.51
C PRO A 175 1.38 -2.94 11.46
N HIS A 176 1.35 -2.57 10.19
CA HIS A 176 1.88 -3.32 9.06
C HIS A 176 2.36 -2.37 7.96
N THR A 177 3.39 -2.80 7.20
CA THR A 177 3.88 -2.05 6.03
C THR A 177 2.74 -1.77 5.02
N THR A 178 1.88 -2.75 4.81
CA THR A 178 0.66 -2.62 4.01
C THR A 178 -0.49 -3.18 4.83
N LEU A 179 -1.51 -2.39 5.05
CA LEU A 179 -2.70 -2.75 5.80
C LEU A 179 -3.45 -3.92 5.16
N PHE A 180 -4.21 -4.66 5.96
CA PHE A 180 -5.17 -5.64 5.44
C PHE A 180 -6.35 -4.92 4.75
N PRO A 181 -7.10 -5.61 3.88
CA PRO A 181 -8.09 -4.95 3.01
C PRO A 181 -9.11 -4.08 3.75
N LEU A 182 -9.61 -4.56 4.88
CA LEU A 182 -10.61 -3.84 5.67
C LEU A 182 -10.04 -2.52 6.22
N GLU A 183 -8.88 -2.61 6.89
CA GLU A 183 -8.19 -1.44 7.45
C GLU A 183 -7.72 -0.49 6.35
N LEU A 184 -7.25 -1.02 5.22
CA LEU A 184 -6.81 -0.22 4.07
C LEU A 184 -7.95 0.64 3.53
N GLN A 185 -9.10 0.03 3.22
CA GLN A 185 -10.24 0.76 2.67
C GLN A 185 -10.82 1.76 3.67
N ARG A 186 -10.84 1.41 4.97
CA ARG A 186 -11.23 2.32 6.04
C ARG A 186 -10.30 3.54 6.12
N SER A 187 -8.97 3.32 6.12
CA SER A 187 -7.98 4.40 6.19
C SER A 187 -8.04 5.31 4.96
N LEU A 188 -8.21 4.73 3.76
CA LEU A 188 -8.39 5.53 2.53
C LEU A 188 -9.67 6.37 2.60
N ARG A 189 -10.77 5.83 3.14
CA ARG A 189 -12.01 6.59 3.34
C ARG A 189 -11.81 7.74 4.32
N GLN A 190 -11.19 7.49 5.48
CA GLN A 190 -10.90 8.50 6.48
C GLN A 190 -9.96 9.60 5.93
N ALA A 191 -8.92 9.19 5.20
CA ALA A 191 -8.01 10.14 4.54
C ALA A 191 -8.77 11.03 3.55
N LYS A 192 -9.65 10.46 2.73
CA LYS A 192 -10.48 11.21 1.78
C LYS A 192 -11.42 12.19 2.50
N GLU A 193 -12.07 11.78 3.57
CA GLU A 193 -12.95 12.63 4.38
C GLU A 193 -12.19 13.76 5.08
N ALA A 194 -10.93 13.52 5.44
CA ALA A 194 -10.03 14.53 6.00
C ALA A 194 -9.44 15.48 4.93
N GLY A 195 -9.84 15.33 3.65
CA GLY A 195 -9.42 16.21 2.57
C GLY A 195 -8.16 15.81 1.84
N ALA A 196 -7.64 14.57 2.04
CA ALA A 196 -6.55 14.07 1.22
C ALA A 196 -6.98 13.98 -0.26
N GLU A 197 -6.08 14.35 -1.17
CA GLU A 197 -6.21 14.22 -2.63
C GLU A 197 -5.40 13.05 -3.17
N VAL A 198 -4.26 12.78 -2.55
CA VAL A 198 -3.32 11.74 -2.93
C VAL A 198 -3.13 10.79 -1.75
N ALA A 199 -3.01 9.49 -2.02
CA ALA A 199 -2.53 8.53 -1.04
C ALA A 199 -1.30 7.81 -1.59
N VAL A 200 -0.19 7.94 -0.87
CA VAL A 200 1.08 7.28 -1.16
C VAL A 200 1.22 6.10 -0.22
N MET A 201 1.44 4.90 -0.76
CA MET A 201 1.52 3.71 0.08
C MET A 201 2.65 2.77 -0.27
N GLU A 202 3.23 2.17 0.75
CA GLU A 202 4.13 1.03 0.59
C GLU A 202 3.31 -0.22 0.27
N VAL A 203 3.66 -0.92 -0.82
CA VAL A 203 3.00 -2.13 -1.27
C VAL A 203 3.97 -3.30 -1.18
N SER A 204 3.88 -4.08 -0.12
CA SER A 204 4.77 -5.23 0.12
C SER A 204 4.41 -6.42 -0.77
N SER A 205 5.39 -7.30 -1.03
CA SER A 205 5.16 -8.54 -1.78
C SER A 205 4.14 -9.47 -1.11
N HIS A 206 4.15 -9.51 0.23
CA HIS A 206 3.12 -10.24 0.99
C HIS A 206 1.71 -9.69 0.74
N ALA A 207 1.58 -8.36 0.70
CA ALA A 207 0.30 -7.73 0.45
C ALA A 207 -0.22 -8.03 -0.96
N LEU A 208 0.67 -8.03 -1.95
CA LEU A 208 0.32 -8.38 -3.34
C LEU A 208 -0.06 -9.86 -3.47
N ALA A 209 0.75 -10.76 -2.89
CA ALA A 209 0.46 -12.20 -2.89
C ALA A 209 -0.83 -12.57 -2.12
N GLN A 210 -1.26 -11.73 -1.19
CA GLN A 210 -2.48 -11.91 -0.40
C GLN A 210 -3.65 -11.03 -0.89
N ASP A 211 -3.54 -10.41 -2.05
CA ASP A 211 -4.54 -9.49 -2.64
C ASP A 211 -4.99 -8.36 -1.69
N ARG A 212 -4.14 -7.91 -0.73
CA ARG A 212 -4.53 -6.89 0.26
C ARG A 212 -4.88 -5.55 -0.38
N ALA A 213 -4.20 -5.19 -1.47
CA ALA A 213 -4.44 -3.97 -2.25
C ALA A 213 -5.41 -4.18 -3.43
N TRP A 214 -6.13 -5.31 -3.48
CA TRP A 214 -7.09 -5.56 -4.54
C TRP A 214 -8.20 -4.51 -4.53
N GLY A 215 -8.54 -3.99 -5.71
CA GLY A 215 -9.50 -2.90 -5.85
C GLY A 215 -8.89 -1.49 -5.66
N CYS A 216 -7.59 -1.40 -5.38
CA CYS A 216 -6.85 -0.15 -5.47
C CYS A 216 -6.34 0.04 -6.92
N SER A 217 -6.61 1.21 -7.49
CA SER A 217 -6.18 1.59 -8.84
C SER A 217 -5.11 2.67 -8.72
N PHE A 218 -3.87 2.34 -9.09
CA PHE A 218 -2.73 3.24 -8.92
C PHE A 218 -2.51 4.13 -10.14
N ALA A 219 -2.39 5.44 -9.91
CA ALA A 219 -1.99 6.42 -10.92
C ALA A 219 -0.48 6.38 -11.20
N ALA A 220 0.30 5.94 -10.23
CA ALA A 220 1.72 5.66 -10.40
C ALA A 220 2.15 4.47 -9.54
N ALA A 221 3.08 3.66 -10.06
CA ALA A 221 3.70 2.57 -9.31
C ALA A 221 5.23 2.65 -9.46
N VAL A 222 5.93 2.45 -8.34
CA VAL A 222 7.40 2.48 -8.27
C VAL A 222 7.94 1.10 -7.98
N TRP A 223 8.95 0.69 -8.76
CA TRP A 223 9.81 -0.46 -8.47
C TRP A 223 11.17 0.04 -8.01
N THR A 224 11.54 -0.23 -6.75
CA THR A 224 12.84 0.21 -6.22
C THR A 224 13.96 -0.78 -6.49
N ASN A 225 13.84 -2.02 -6.04
CA ASN A 225 14.82 -3.09 -6.26
C ASN A 225 14.27 -4.46 -5.83
N LEU A 226 15.02 -5.51 -6.20
CA LEU A 226 14.76 -6.88 -5.75
C LEU A 226 16.05 -7.53 -5.29
N THR A 227 16.23 -7.67 -3.99
CA THR A 227 17.32 -8.44 -3.37
C THR A 227 16.76 -9.56 -2.51
N GLN A 228 17.58 -10.50 -2.08
CA GLN A 228 17.11 -11.68 -1.35
C GLN A 228 16.46 -11.28 -0.02
N ASP A 229 15.18 -11.62 0.11
CA ASP A 229 14.39 -11.45 1.33
C ASP A 229 13.12 -12.33 1.23
N HIS A 230 12.46 -12.60 2.36
CA HIS A 230 11.15 -13.27 2.43
C HIS A 230 11.04 -14.60 1.66
N LEU A 231 12.12 -15.35 1.50
CA LEU A 231 12.10 -16.66 0.82
C LEU A 231 11.39 -17.74 1.64
N ASP A 232 11.28 -17.55 2.94
CA ASP A 232 10.43 -18.36 3.84
C ASP A 232 8.96 -18.33 3.44
N PHE A 233 8.50 -17.20 2.89
CA PHE A 233 7.12 -17.03 2.41
C PHE A 233 6.98 -17.32 0.90
N HIS A 234 7.87 -16.79 0.07
CA HIS A 234 7.75 -16.87 -1.39
C HIS A 234 8.35 -18.17 -1.97
N GLY A 235 9.23 -18.86 -1.24
CA GLY A 235 9.89 -20.09 -1.64
C GLY A 235 11.02 -19.92 -2.67
N SER A 236 10.94 -18.90 -3.55
CA SER A 236 11.96 -18.62 -4.56
C SER A 236 12.02 -17.13 -4.93
N MET A 237 13.17 -16.69 -5.46
CA MET A 237 13.32 -15.33 -5.99
C MET A 237 12.38 -15.06 -7.17
N GLU A 238 12.07 -16.07 -7.97
CA GLU A 238 11.11 -15.97 -9.07
C GLU A 238 9.69 -15.63 -8.57
N ASN A 239 9.19 -16.39 -7.59
CA ASN A 239 7.88 -16.09 -6.98
C ASN A 239 7.86 -14.73 -6.28
N TYR A 240 8.99 -14.34 -5.67
CA TYR A 240 9.14 -13.05 -5.01
C TYR A 240 9.08 -11.90 -6.03
N TRP A 241 9.78 -12.05 -7.17
CA TRP A 241 9.69 -11.12 -8.29
C TRP A 241 8.26 -11.02 -8.83
N GLN A 242 7.63 -12.17 -9.13
CA GLN A 242 6.26 -12.22 -9.65
C GLN A 242 5.26 -11.54 -8.71
N ALA A 243 5.38 -11.78 -7.41
CA ALA A 243 4.52 -11.15 -6.41
C ALA A 243 4.63 -9.61 -6.47
N LYS A 244 5.83 -9.05 -6.59
CA LYS A 244 6.01 -7.59 -6.72
C LYS A 244 5.57 -7.06 -8.09
N ALA A 245 5.84 -7.79 -9.16
CA ALA A 245 5.47 -7.43 -10.52
C ALA A 245 3.94 -7.33 -10.71
N THR A 246 3.16 -7.99 -9.85
CA THR A 246 1.69 -7.89 -9.82
C THR A 246 1.20 -6.44 -9.69
N LEU A 247 1.93 -5.56 -8.98
CA LEU A 247 1.56 -4.14 -8.86
C LEU A 247 1.50 -3.42 -10.21
N PHE A 248 2.22 -3.90 -11.21
CA PHE A 248 2.34 -3.30 -12.54
C PHE A 248 1.38 -3.91 -13.57
N GLN A 249 0.51 -4.82 -13.13
CA GLN A 249 -0.54 -5.38 -13.98
C GLN A 249 -1.72 -4.41 -14.11
N PRO A 250 -2.50 -4.51 -15.22
CA PRO A 250 -3.63 -3.61 -15.49
C PRO A 250 -4.69 -3.55 -14.38
N GLU A 251 -4.81 -4.60 -13.57
CA GLU A 251 -5.74 -4.65 -12.44
C GLU A 251 -5.37 -3.67 -11.32
N TYR A 252 -4.08 -3.30 -11.25
CA TYR A 252 -3.56 -2.38 -10.23
C TYR A 252 -3.10 -1.05 -10.81
N LEU A 253 -2.29 -1.06 -11.88
CA LEU A 253 -1.70 0.16 -12.45
C LEU A 253 -2.50 0.66 -13.65
N GLN A 254 -3.03 1.87 -13.54
CA GLN A 254 -3.75 2.57 -14.61
C GLN A 254 -2.94 3.74 -15.20
N GLY A 255 -1.89 4.14 -14.50
CA GLY A 255 -1.04 5.26 -14.91
C GLY A 255 0.39 4.81 -15.19
N ARG A 256 1.38 5.50 -14.65
CA ARG A 256 2.79 5.33 -15.02
C ARG A 256 3.55 4.41 -14.09
N ALA A 257 4.36 3.52 -14.67
CA ALA A 257 5.40 2.80 -13.98
C ALA A 257 6.70 3.65 -13.90
N VAL A 258 7.32 3.72 -12.73
CA VAL A 258 8.63 4.35 -12.48
C VAL A 258 9.57 3.27 -11.97
N VAL A 259 10.53 2.84 -12.78
CA VAL A 259 11.24 1.58 -12.58
C VAL A 259 12.75 1.79 -12.50
N ASN A 260 13.38 1.19 -11.50
CA ASN A 260 14.83 1.18 -11.35
C ASN A 260 15.47 0.28 -12.43
N ALA A 261 16.21 0.87 -13.37
CA ALA A 261 16.92 0.15 -14.42
C ALA A 261 18.30 -0.36 -13.99
N ASP A 262 18.82 0.06 -12.85
CA ASP A 262 20.06 -0.50 -12.28
C ASP A 262 19.80 -1.87 -11.64
N ASP A 263 18.55 -2.14 -11.25
CA ASP A 263 18.10 -3.41 -10.67
C ASP A 263 17.77 -4.44 -11.77
N GLU A 264 18.24 -5.68 -11.61
CA GLU A 264 17.95 -6.76 -12.57
C GLU A 264 16.45 -7.05 -12.68
N GLY A 265 15.76 -7.10 -11.52
CA GLY A 265 14.31 -7.29 -11.48
C GLY A 265 13.54 -6.14 -12.14
N GLY A 266 14.07 -4.92 -12.00
CA GLY A 266 13.52 -3.74 -12.67
C GLY A 266 13.71 -3.76 -14.18
N ARG A 267 14.90 -4.14 -14.67
CA ARG A 267 15.13 -4.32 -16.14
C ARG A 267 14.19 -5.34 -16.73
N ARG A 268 14.07 -6.50 -16.07
CA ARG A 268 13.13 -7.56 -16.47
C ARG A 268 11.68 -7.04 -16.46
N LEU A 269 11.30 -6.22 -15.50
CA LEU A 269 9.97 -5.62 -15.41
C LEU A 269 9.72 -4.71 -16.62
N LEU A 270 10.69 -3.85 -16.99
CA LEU A 270 10.58 -2.94 -18.15
C LEU A 270 10.33 -3.69 -19.46
N GLU A 271 10.85 -4.91 -19.61
CA GLU A 271 10.62 -5.76 -20.79
C GLU A 271 9.19 -6.33 -20.83
N THR A 272 8.52 -6.42 -19.70
CA THR A 272 7.19 -7.07 -19.57
C THR A 272 6.03 -6.09 -19.40
N ILE A 273 6.30 -4.84 -19.02
CA ILE A 273 5.27 -3.81 -18.86
C ILE A 273 4.64 -3.48 -20.24
N PRO A 274 3.31 -3.43 -20.32
CA PRO A 274 2.65 -2.98 -21.53
C PRO A 274 3.12 -1.58 -21.96
N ALA A 275 3.45 -1.40 -23.24
CA ALA A 275 3.90 -0.12 -23.78
C ALA A 275 2.88 1.02 -23.58
N SER A 276 1.60 0.68 -23.44
CA SER A 276 0.52 1.63 -23.14
C SER A 276 0.64 2.33 -21.78
N LEU A 277 1.43 1.81 -20.85
CA LEU A 277 1.72 2.45 -19.55
C LEU A 277 2.86 3.47 -19.63
N GLU A 278 3.50 3.62 -20.80
CA GLU A 278 4.58 4.60 -21.05
C GLU A 278 5.58 4.66 -19.88
N PRO A 279 6.27 3.57 -19.53
CA PRO A 279 7.10 3.52 -18.34
C PRO A 279 8.24 4.53 -18.39
N TRP A 280 8.59 5.09 -17.25
CA TRP A 280 9.83 5.83 -17.05
C TRP A 280 10.81 4.98 -16.28
N ALA A 281 12.04 4.91 -16.75
CA ALA A 281 13.12 4.30 -16.02
C ALA A 281 13.83 5.34 -15.14
N TYR A 282 14.52 4.89 -14.11
CA TYR A 282 15.54 5.70 -13.46
C TYR A 282 16.79 4.86 -13.20
N SER A 283 17.95 5.51 -13.20
CA SER A 283 19.26 4.89 -13.04
C SER A 283 20.26 5.88 -12.46
N LEU A 284 21.31 5.40 -11.83
CA LEU A 284 22.46 6.21 -11.43
C LEU A 284 23.42 6.53 -12.59
N GLN A 285 23.16 5.95 -13.75
CA GLN A 285 23.91 6.17 -14.99
C GLN A 285 22.98 6.66 -16.10
N PRO A 286 23.47 7.40 -17.10
CA PRO A 286 22.67 7.76 -18.27
C PRO A 286 22.04 6.54 -18.94
N LEU A 287 20.78 6.65 -19.36
CA LEU A 287 20.04 5.64 -20.09
C LEU A 287 19.59 6.18 -21.46
N GLU A 288 19.65 5.32 -22.46
CA GLU A 288 19.15 5.59 -23.81
C GLU A 288 17.99 4.65 -24.17
N GLY A 289 17.17 5.05 -25.13
CA GLY A 289 16.11 4.23 -25.69
C GLY A 289 14.80 4.17 -24.89
N ILE A 290 14.75 4.75 -23.67
CA ILE A 290 13.56 4.86 -22.85
C ILE A 290 13.54 6.22 -22.13
N PRO A 291 12.36 6.86 -21.94
CA PRO A 291 12.29 8.04 -21.10
C PRO A 291 12.78 7.72 -19.68
N ALA A 292 13.81 8.44 -19.22
CA ALA A 292 14.48 8.10 -17.98
C ALA A 292 14.92 9.31 -17.16
N LEU A 293 15.15 9.06 -15.86
CA LEU A 293 15.77 9.99 -14.94
C LEU A 293 17.14 9.47 -14.54
N TRP A 294 18.17 10.33 -14.58
CA TRP A 294 19.52 10.01 -14.12
C TRP A 294 20.23 11.25 -13.56
N PRO A 295 21.19 11.09 -12.65
CA PRO A 295 21.96 12.20 -12.11
C PRO A 295 23.18 12.52 -12.97
N GLY A 296 23.48 13.82 -13.14
CA GLY A 296 24.77 14.33 -13.56
C GLY A 296 25.39 15.13 -12.43
N ASP A 297 26.72 15.29 -12.46
CA ASP A 297 27.50 16.15 -11.56
C ASP A 297 27.16 15.97 -10.07
N VAL A 298 27.19 14.72 -9.60
CA VAL A 298 26.85 14.37 -8.21
C VAL A 298 27.98 14.79 -7.26
N GLN A 299 27.67 15.64 -6.30
CA GLN A 299 28.54 16.03 -5.20
C GLN A 299 27.94 15.52 -3.88
N VAL A 300 28.69 14.68 -3.20
CA VAL A 300 28.31 14.12 -1.90
C VAL A 300 29.00 14.91 -0.78
N HIS A 301 28.21 15.35 0.17
CA HIS A 301 28.66 16.05 1.37
C HIS A 301 28.27 15.27 2.63
N PRO A 302 28.91 15.49 3.76
CA PRO A 302 28.56 14.85 5.02
C PRO A 302 27.08 15.05 5.42
N ASN A 303 26.46 16.12 4.96
CA ASN A 303 25.10 16.53 5.32
C ASN A 303 24.07 16.36 4.21
N GLY A 304 24.45 15.77 3.06
CA GLY A 304 23.53 15.61 1.95
C GLY A 304 24.25 15.49 0.61
N LEU A 305 23.49 15.61 -0.46
CA LEU A 305 23.98 15.57 -1.82
C LEU A 305 23.49 16.77 -2.63
N GLN A 306 24.24 17.11 -3.67
CA GLN A 306 23.85 18.02 -4.73
C GLN A 306 24.05 17.30 -6.07
N ALA A 307 23.13 17.48 -7.00
CA ALA A 307 23.21 16.88 -8.32
C ALA A 307 22.41 17.69 -9.35
N THR A 308 22.76 17.53 -10.61
CA THR A 308 21.88 17.91 -11.72
C THR A 308 21.12 16.68 -12.17
N LEU A 309 19.80 16.64 -12.01
CA LEU A 309 19.00 15.53 -12.49
C LEU A 309 18.56 15.80 -13.93
N HIS A 310 18.76 14.82 -14.80
CA HIS A 310 18.16 14.78 -16.12
C HIS A 310 16.85 14.03 -16.02
N THR A 311 15.79 14.56 -16.61
CA THR A 311 14.46 13.99 -16.56
C THR A 311 13.80 14.04 -17.95
N PRO A 312 12.75 13.27 -18.22
CA PRO A 312 11.99 13.37 -19.46
C PRO A 312 11.37 14.75 -19.74
N LEU A 313 11.26 15.60 -18.71
CA LEU A 313 10.64 16.94 -18.80
C LEU A 313 11.65 18.08 -18.70
N GLY A 314 12.95 17.80 -18.63
CA GLY A 314 14.02 18.80 -18.53
C GLY A 314 15.03 18.47 -17.46
N THR A 315 15.95 19.39 -17.21
CA THR A 315 17.01 19.27 -16.19
C THR A 315 16.63 20.02 -14.92
N LEU A 316 17.10 19.51 -13.78
CA LEU A 316 16.75 19.98 -12.45
C LEU A 316 17.99 19.96 -11.56
N ALA A 317 18.44 21.12 -11.07
CA ALA A 317 19.45 21.17 -10.02
C ALA A 317 18.81 20.84 -8.67
N VAL A 318 19.36 19.88 -7.93
CA VAL A 318 18.83 19.46 -6.63
C VAL A 318 19.89 19.57 -5.54
N ALA A 319 19.43 19.91 -4.34
CA ALA A 319 20.15 19.71 -3.10
C ALA A 319 19.20 18.97 -2.13
N ALA A 320 19.65 17.91 -1.49
CA ALA A 320 18.84 17.16 -0.57
C ALA A 320 19.68 16.67 0.64
N PRO A 321 19.12 16.68 1.86
CA PRO A 321 19.79 16.17 3.06
C PRO A 321 19.77 14.64 3.10
N LEU A 322 20.21 14.01 2.02
CA LEU A 322 20.23 12.56 1.80
C LEU A 322 21.68 12.10 1.59
N VAL A 323 22.03 10.97 2.18
CA VAL A 323 23.36 10.37 2.08
C VAL A 323 23.25 8.98 1.48
N GLY A 324 24.19 8.63 0.61
CA GLY A 324 24.28 7.33 -0.06
C GLY A 324 23.64 7.30 -1.45
N SER A 325 24.24 6.49 -2.34
CA SER A 325 23.77 6.30 -3.72
C SER A 325 22.35 5.71 -3.79
N PHE A 326 22.03 4.80 -2.87
CA PHE A 326 20.68 4.23 -2.76
C PHE A 326 19.60 5.30 -2.45
N ASN A 327 19.96 6.35 -1.68
CA ASN A 327 19.02 7.45 -1.44
C ASN A 327 18.91 8.39 -2.64
N LEU A 328 19.95 8.51 -3.45
CA LEU A 328 19.87 9.20 -4.75
C LEU A 328 18.92 8.43 -5.70
N ALA A 329 18.99 7.10 -5.72
CA ALA A 329 18.03 6.28 -6.47
C ALA A 329 16.58 6.45 -5.97
N ASN A 330 16.37 6.47 -4.64
CA ASN A 330 15.05 6.75 -4.05
C ASN A 330 14.54 8.16 -4.41
N LEU A 331 15.44 9.14 -4.47
CA LEU A 331 15.15 10.51 -4.89
C LEU A 331 14.71 10.56 -6.37
N LEU A 332 15.43 9.89 -7.27
CA LEU A 332 15.07 9.80 -8.69
C LEU A 332 13.66 9.20 -8.86
N ALA A 333 13.36 8.12 -8.15
CA ALA A 333 12.04 7.51 -8.15
C ALA A 333 10.95 8.49 -7.70
N ALA A 334 11.18 9.21 -6.60
CA ALA A 334 10.23 10.18 -6.06
C ALA A 334 10.02 11.37 -7.01
N VAL A 335 11.09 11.90 -7.61
CA VAL A 335 11.03 12.96 -8.62
C VAL A 335 10.25 12.48 -9.85
N GLY A 336 10.47 11.25 -10.31
CA GLY A 336 9.72 10.66 -11.41
C GLY A 336 8.22 10.63 -11.16
N VAL A 337 7.81 10.21 -9.95
CA VAL A 337 6.38 10.22 -9.56
C VAL A 337 5.84 11.66 -9.47
N ALA A 338 6.59 12.59 -8.84
CA ALA A 338 6.16 13.96 -8.70
C ALA A 338 5.93 14.64 -10.06
N LEU A 339 6.86 14.46 -11.00
CA LEU A 339 6.74 14.96 -12.37
C LEU A 339 5.55 14.34 -13.11
N HIS A 340 5.34 13.01 -12.98
CA HIS A 340 4.18 12.35 -13.57
C HIS A 340 2.86 12.92 -13.04
N LEU A 341 2.81 13.27 -11.76
CA LEU A 341 1.64 13.88 -11.14
C LEU A 341 1.54 15.39 -11.39
N GLY A 342 2.38 15.95 -12.26
CA GLY A 342 2.31 17.32 -12.72
C GLY A 342 2.94 18.37 -11.79
N ILE A 343 3.82 17.95 -10.87
CA ILE A 343 4.55 18.89 -10.01
C ILE A 343 5.66 19.56 -10.84
N PRO A 344 5.71 20.90 -10.92
CA PRO A 344 6.73 21.62 -11.68
C PRO A 344 8.15 21.40 -11.15
N LEU A 345 9.13 21.41 -12.07
CA LEU A 345 10.56 21.24 -11.74
C LEU A 345 11.03 22.25 -10.67
N GLU A 346 10.60 23.48 -10.76
CA GLU A 346 10.98 24.56 -9.83
C GLU A 346 10.46 24.28 -8.41
N LEU A 347 9.27 23.72 -8.28
CA LEU A 347 8.70 23.34 -6.99
C LEU A 347 9.48 22.16 -6.38
N ILE A 348 9.83 21.16 -7.17
CA ILE A 348 10.62 20.02 -6.73
C ILE A 348 11.99 20.53 -6.23
N GLN A 349 12.65 21.40 -7.01
CA GLN A 349 13.93 22.02 -6.64
C GLN A 349 13.86 22.77 -5.32
N ALA A 350 12.81 23.56 -5.14
CA ALA A 350 12.62 24.35 -3.92
C ALA A 350 12.30 23.49 -2.69
N ALA A 351 11.60 22.37 -2.87
CA ALA A 351 11.15 21.52 -1.76
C ALA A 351 12.25 20.61 -1.21
N LEU A 352 13.08 20.03 -2.07
CA LEU A 352 14.04 19.00 -1.68
C LEU A 352 15.04 19.39 -0.59
N PRO A 353 15.57 20.63 -0.51
CA PRO A 353 16.44 21.04 0.59
C PRO A 353 15.79 20.98 1.97
N HIS A 354 14.48 21.01 2.01
CA HIS A 354 13.66 21.01 3.24
C HIS A 354 13.13 19.62 3.63
N PHE A 355 13.55 18.57 2.93
CA PHE A 355 13.17 17.21 3.29
C PHE A 355 13.69 16.85 4.69
N PRO A 356 12.82 16.48 5.64
CA PRO A 356 13.23 16.26 7.03
C PRO A 356 13.99 14.94 7.27
N GLY A 357 14.19 14.12 6.23
CA GLY A 357 14.65 12.75 6.37
C GLY A 357 13.53 11.79 6.79
N VAL A 358 13.91 10.55 7.09
CA VAL A 358 12.98 9.50 7.51
C VAL A 358 13.51 8.85 8.80
N PRO A 359 12.72 8.78 9.87
CA PRO A 359 13.13 8.13 11.10
C PRO A 359 13.62 6.69 10.86
N GLY A 360 14.80 6.35 11.41
CA GLY A 360 15.40 5.03 11.27
C GLY A 360 15.84 4.66 9.83
N ARG A 361 16.01 5.63 8.93
CA ARG A 361 16.52 5.43 7.56
C ARG A 361 17.69 6.37 7.30
N MET A 362 18.92 5.91 7.54
CA MET A 362 20.12 6.74 7.55
C MET A 362 19.90 8.04 8.37
N GLU A 363 19.11 7.91 9.41
CA GLU A 363 18.76 9.02 10.28
C GLU A 363 19.99 9.49 11.04
N ARG A 364 20.36 10.75 10.83
CA ARG A 364 21.47 11.35 11.52
C ARG A 364 21.01 11.93 12.86
N VAL A 365 21.53 11.38 13.93
CA VAL A 365 21.31 11.90 15.29
C VAL A 365 22.53 12.74 15.69
N THR A 366 22.36 14.05 15.78
CA THR A 366 23.41 14.96 16.23
C THR A 366 23.04 15.56 17.57
N LEU A 367 23.96 15.49 18.53
CA LEU A 367 23.84 16.20 19.78
C LEU A 367 24.65 17.50 19.74
N PRO A 368 24.12 18.63 20.23
CA PRO A 368 24.87 19.89 20.28
C PRO A 368 26.18 19.73 21.04
N GLY A 369 27.29 20.21 20.41
CA GLY A 369 28.62 20.20 21.05
C GLY A 369 29.39 18.89 20.93
N GLN A 370 28.91 17.91 20.15
CA GLN A 370 29.65 16.68 19.85
C GLN A 370 30.15 16.69 18.40
N ASP A 371 31.37 16.17 18.19
CA ASP A 371 31.99 15.94 16.88
C ASP A 371 31.75 14.52 16.33
N ILE A 372 30.93 13.74 17.02
CA ILE A 372 30.55 12.38 16.62
C ILE A 372 29.24 12.42 15.82
N THR A 373 29.23 11.74 14.68
CA THR A 373 28.02 11.50 13.90
C THR A 373 27.47 10.11 14.27
N VAL A 374 26.24 10.06 14.74
CA VAL A 374 25.49 8.82 14.97
C VAL A 374 24.46 8.67 13.87
N ILE A 375 24.42 7.50 13.25
CA ILE A 375 23.44 7.16 12.21
C ILE A 375 22.58 6.01 12.73
N VAL A 376 21.26 6.16 12.61
CA VAL A 376 20.28 5.10 12.91
C VAL A 376 19.70 4.60 11.60
N ASP A 377 19.80 3.28 11.37
CA ASP A 377 19.22 2.65 10.18
C ASP A 377 18.53 1.32 10.54
N TYR A 378 17.48 1.01 9.82
CA TYR A 378 16.70 -0.23 9.95
C TYR A 378 17.27 -1.37 9.10
N ALA A 379 18.46 -1.23 8.53
CA ALA A 379 19.12 -2.28 7.74
C ALA A 379 19.22 -3.58 8.55
N HIS A 380 18.70 -4.66 7.99
CA HIS A 380 18.65 -5.99 8.62
C HIS A 380 18.82 -7.13 7.60
N THR A 381 19.10 -6.80 6.35
CA THR A 381 19.43 -7.75 5.29
C THR A 381 20.89 -7.57 4.88
N PRO A 382 21.56 -8.61 4.34
CA PRO A 382 22.95 -8.48 3.85
C PRO A 382 23.15 -7.36 2.84
N ASP A 383 22.16 -7.12 1.98
CA ASP A 383 22.18 -6.05 0.98
C ASP A 383 21.88 -4.66 1.61
N GLY A 384 21.22 -4.62 2.74
CA GLY A 384 20.89 -3.39 3.44
C GLY A 384 22.04 -2.85 4.32
N LEU A 385 23.02 -3.68 4.66
CA LEU A 385 24.19 -3.36 5.48
C LEU A 385 25.37 -2.94 4.62
#